data_f918068fb2b106bfd21f455c0cd68097
#
_entry.id   f918068fb2b106bfd21f455c0cd68097
#
_cell.length_a   1.000
_cell.length_b   1.000
_cell.length_c   1.000
_cell.angle_alpha   90.00
_cell.angle_beta   90.00
_cell.angle_gamma   90.00
#
_symmetry.space_group_name_H-M   'P 1'
#
loop_
_entity.id
_entity.type
_entity.pdbx_description
1 polymer ?
#
loop_
_entity_poly.entity_id
_entity_poly.type
_entity_poly.pdbx_seq_one_letter_code
_entity_poly.pdbx_strand_id
1 'polypeptide(L)'
;LLVFVETLGDFGLPAAISSQYNFPTLPYSIYASVRQSPVNFALGGVLSLYLVIIVAIAIFIYLRILRSSSFSFLSGSSVQNTKRQSRISGLYSLISIVAFIVTLGIPIGSSLQVSLSERLADGFTISNLTLAHYEQALEMGSNLMNGIRNSVIIAVVVALLTTLLGLMMAISMTFTNFAGNKLLDLAGTVSLAVPGIVLAVGYIFVWNQPALNTINLDLYGTPVLLVFSGVAAALPIAVRLQMGALGQVSENLVTAASVTGVGFFRRIRSILLPLVGPAVISAFAAVLAASVFDLAGATMLAPPSFDTLPVEILAEYEKGDYGYATAGAMISMVLMIILVAFSQIVGKRLMRQK
;
A
#
# COMPACT_ATOMS: atom_id res chain seq x y z
N LEU A 1 -13.05 7.17 11.63
CA LEU A 1 -12.30 8.31 11.08
C LEU A 1 -11.12 7.88 10.22
N LEU A 2 -10.24 6.94 10.64
CA LEU A 2 -9.14 6.45 9.80
C LEU A 2 -9.65 5.87 8.48
N VAL A 3 -10.66 5.01 8.52
CA VAL A 3 -11.31 4.45 7.31
C VAL A 3 -11.86 5.58 6.41
N PHE A 4 -12.46 6.61 6.99
CA PHE A 4 -12.93 7.76 6.23
C PHE A 4 -11.81 8.50 5.50
N VAL A 5 -10.66 8.72 6.17
CA VAL A 5 -9.49 9.37 5.57
C VAL A 5 -8.93 8.52 4.43
N GLU A 6 -8.84 7.21 4.62
CA GLU A 6 -8.34 6.27 3.61
C GLU A 6 -9.27 6.21 2.39
N THR A 7 -10.58 6.15 2.62
CA THR A 7 -11.58 6.18 1.54
C THR A 7 -11.59 7.50 0.76
N LEU A 8 -11.38 8.65 1.45
CA LEU A 8 -11.25 9.95 0.78
C LEU A 8 -10.02 10.02 -0.13
N GLY A 9 -8.95 9.34 0.25
CA GLY A 9 -7.71 9.30 -0.51
C GLY A 9 -7.66 8.21 -1.57
N ASP A 10 -8.64 7.30 -1.59
CA ASP A 10 -8.68 6.22 -2.58
C ASP A 10 -8.85 6.78 -4.00
N PHE A 11 -7.98 6.34 -4.89
CA PHE A 11 -8.00 6.73 -6.29
C PHE A 11 -8.52 5.62 -7.21
N GLY A 12 -8.23 4.36 -6.90
CA GLY A 12 -8.46 3.23 -7.80
C GLY A 12 -9.92 3.02 -8.16
N LEU A 13 -10.78 2.82 -7.18
CA LEU A 13 -12.21 2.63 -7.40
C LEU A 13 -12.88 3.88 -7.99
N PRO A 14 -12.62 5.10 -7.47
CA PRO A 14 -13.10 6.33 -8.10
C PRO A 14 -12.67 6.50 -9.56
N ALA A 15 -11.44 6.15 -9.91
CA ALA A 15 -10.96 6.26 -11.30
C ALA A 15 -11.79 5.38 -12.25
N ALA A 16 -12.00 4.11 -11.88
CA ALA A 16 -12.79 3.18 -12.68
C ALA A 16 -14.27 3.62 -12.85
N ILE A 17 -14.90 4.15 -11.79
CA ILE A 17 -16.29 4.58 -11.82
C ILE A 17 -16.44 5.94 -12.54
N SER A 18 -15.55 6.89 -12.24
CA SER A 18 -15.65 8.26 -12.75
C SER A 18 -15.45 8.32 -14.27
N SER A 19 -14.59 7.46 -14.84
CA SER A 19 -14.37 7.39 -16.27
C SER A 19 -15.61 6.93 -17.02
N GLN A 20 -16.41 6.02 -16.46
CA GLN A 20 -17.58 5.42 -17.11
C GLN A 20 -18.89 6.17 -16.85
N TYR A 21 -19.08 6.69 -15.65
CA TYR A 21 -20.38 7.23 -15.20
C TYR A 21 -20.41 8.75 -15.00
N ASN A 22 -19.33 9.44 -15.36
CA ASN A 22 -19.23 10.90 -15.21
C ASN A 22 -19.50 11.37 -13.75
N PHE A 23 -19.02 10.60 -12.78
CA PHE A 23 -19.14 10.89 -11.35
C PHE A 23 -17.79 11.38 -10.79
N PRO A 24 -17.46 12.67 -10.93
CA PRO A 24 -16.16 13.19 -10.54
C PRO A 24 -15.98 13.14 -9.02
N THR A 25 -14.97 12.39 -8.58
CA THR A 25 -14.49 12.46 -7.20
C THR A 25 -13.28 13.39 -7.13
N LEU A 26 -12.94 13.86 -5.93
CA LEU A 26 -11.81 14.78 -5.77
C LEU A 26 -10.47 14.13 -6.21
N PRO A 27 -10.13 12.88 -5.83
CA PRO A 27 -8.93 12.20 -6.36
C PRO A 27 -8.93 12.06 -7.88
N TYR A 28 -10.05 11.69 -8.48
CA TYR A 28 -10.15 11.59 -9.94
C TYR A 28 -10.01 12.96 -10.62
N SER A 29 -10.58 14.02 -10.05
CA SER A 29 -10.46 15.38 -10.58
C SER A 29 -9.02 15.90 -10.53
N ILE A 30 -8.25 15.51 -9.50
CA ILE A 30 -6.81 15.79 -9.42
C ILE A 30 -6.08 15.08 -10.58
N TYR A 31 -6.34 13.79 -10.76
CA TYR A 31 -5.77 13.01 -11.86
C TYR A 31 -6.12 13.61 -13.23
N ALA A 32 -7.39 13.87 -13.48
CA ALA A 32 -7.85 14.42 -14.74
C ALA A 32 -7.21 15.77 -15.07
N SER A 33 -7.03 16.65 -14.08
CA SER A 33 -6.41 17.96 -14.27
C SER A 33 -4.94 17.90 -14.65
N VAL A 34 -4.22 16.83 -14.30
CA VAL A 34 -2.78 16.69 -14.56
C VAL A 34 -2.49 15.78 -15.75
N ARG A 35 -3.37 14.80 -16.03
CA ARG A 35 -3.11 13.75 -17.05
C ARG A 35 -4.01 13.86 -18.28
N GLN A 36 -5.18 14.45 -18.18
CA GLN A 36 -6.10 14.60 -19.30
C GLN A 36 -5.94 15.97 -19.98
N SER A 37 -6.15 16.00 -21.29
CA SER A 37 -6.09 17.26 -22.05
C SER A 37 -7.40 18.05 -21.94
N PRO A 38 -7.36 19.37 -21.70
CA PRO A 38 -6.18 20.23 -21.53
C PRO A 38 -5.57 20.12 -20.14
N VAL A 39 -4.25 19.87 -20.05
CA VAL A 39 -3.53 19.76 -18.78
C VAL A 39 -3.54 21.08 -18.01
N ASN A 40 -3.91 21.04 -16.73
CA ASN A 40 -3.93 22.19 -15.83
C ASN A 40 -3.30 21.88 -14.48
N PHE A 41 -1.99 22.00 -14.38
CA PHE A 41 -1.25 21.75 -13.14
C PHE A 41 -1.69 22.66 -11.99
N ALA A 42 -2.07 23.92 -12.27
CA ALA A 42 -2.53 24.84 -11.24
C ALA A 42 -3.82 24.36 -10.58
N LEU A 43 -4.78 23.86 -11.37
CA LEU A 43 -6.01 23.25 -10.87
C LEU A 43 -5.70 21.98 -10.05
N GLY A 44 -4.84 21.11 -10.56
CA GLY A 44 -4.40 19.91 -9.84
C GLY A 44 -3.77 20.23 -8.49
N GLY A 45 -2.95 21.27 -8.40
CA GLY A 45 -2.38 21.73 -7.15
C GLY A 45 -3.42 22.26 -6.15
N VAL A 46 -4.38 23.06 -6.62
CA VAL A 46 -5.46 23.60 -5.77
C VAL A 46 -6.37 22.48 -5.24
N LEU A 47 -6.77 21.54 -6.10
CA LEU A 47 -7.60 20.40 -5.69
C LEU A 47 -6.85 19.49 -4.69
N SER A 48 -5.55 19.28 -4.90
CA SER A 48 -4.69 18.56 -3.96
C SER A 48 -4.63 19.25 -2.60
N LEU A 49 -4.52 20.59 -2.58
CA LEU A 49 -4.56 21.36 -1.34
C LEU A 49 -5.89 21.22 -0.60
N TYR A 50 -7.03 21.26 -1.32
CA TYR A 50 -8.34 21.02 -0.72
C TYR A 50 -8.42 19.64 -0.07
N LEU A 51 -7.95 18.59 -0.75
CA LEU A 51 -7.94 17.23 -0.21
C LEU A 51 -7.08 17.14 1.05
N VAL A 52 -5.88 17.74 1.04
CA VAL A 52 -5.00 17.80 2.23
C VAL A 52 -5.69 18.50 3.40
N ILE A 53 -6.35 19.62 3.17
CA ILE A 53 -7.05 20.37 4.23
C ILE A 53 -8.17 19.52 4.83
N ILE A 54 -8.99 18.86 4.00
CA ILE A 54 -10.09 18.00 4.48
C ILE A 54 -9.53 16.86 5.33
N VAL A 55 -8.49 16.19 4.85
CA VAL A 55 -7.83 15.09 5.57
C VAL A 55 -7.19 15.58 6.87
N ALA A 56 -6.50 16.73 6.84
CA ALA A 56 -5.90 17.32 8.03
C ALA A 56 -6.94 17.65 9.12
N ILE A 57 -8.09 18.21 8.72
CA ILE A 57 -9.20 18.47 9.64
C ILE A 57 -9.72 17.16 10.24
N ALA A 58 -9.93 16.13 9.42
CA ALA A 58 -10.42 14.83 9.89
C ALA A 58 -9.43 14.20 10.90
N ILE A 59 -8.13 14.27 10.63
CA ILE A 59 -7.09 13.76 11.55
C ILE A 59 -7.03 14.60 12.82
N PHE A 60 -7.11 15.92 12.72
CA PHE A 60 -7.14 16.79 13.90
C PHE A 60 -8.31 16.42 14.82
N ILE A 61 -9.50 16.23 14.27
CA ILE A 61 -10.69 15.80 15.02
C ILE A 61 -10.44 14.41 15.65
N TYR A 62 -9.89 13.46 14.89
CA TYR A 62 -9.55 12.13 15.40
C TYR A 62 -8.58 12.18 16.59
N LEU A 63 -7.48 12.93 16.46
CA LEU A 63 -6.50 13.06 17.53
C LEU A 63 -7.08 13.76 18.77
N ARG A 64 -7.98 14.73 18.57
CA ARG A 64 -8.66 15.42 19.68
C ARG A 64 -9.59 14.46 20.45
N ILE A 65 -10.34 13.62 19.72
CA ILE A 65 -11.21 12.60 20.34
C ILE A 65 -10.36 11.57 21.10
N LEU A 66 -9.26 11.09 20.52
CA LEU A 66 -8.37 10.14 21.20
C LEU A 66 -7.77 10.71 22.50
N ARG A 67 -7.34 11.97 22.48
CA ARG A 67 -6.77 12.63 23.68
C ARG A 67 -7.80 12.85 24.78
N SER A 68 -9.07 13.03 24.43
CA SER A 68 -10.15 13.21 25.40
C SER A 68 -10.64 11.89 26.01
N SER A 69 -10.36 10.77 25.34
CA SER A 69 -10.72 9.43 25.81
C SER A 69 -9.54 8.83 26.56
N SER A 70 -9.54 8.90 27.90
CA SER A 70 -8.57 8.18 28.72
C SER A 70 -8.88 6.67 28.64
N PHE A 71 -8.33 6.00 27.62
CA PHE A 71 -8.27 4.55 27.63
C PHE A 71 -7.20 4.13 28.65
N SER A 72 -7.58 4.03 29.93
CA SER A 72 -6.80 3.23 30.87
C SER A 72 -6.93 1.78 30.39
N PHE A 73 -5.93 1.31 29.65
CA PHE A 73 -5.74 -0.12 29.53
C PHE A 73 -5.51 -0.62 30.96
N LEU A 74 -6.57 -1.19 31.53
CA LEU A 74 -6.45 -2.02 32.71
C LEU A 74 -5.45 -3.10 32.35
N SER A 75 -4.20 -2.94 32.78
CA SER A 75 -3.20 -3.99 32.86
C SER A 75 -3.65 -5.00 33.88
N GLY A 76 -4.68 -5.74 33.57
CA GLY A 76 -5.28 -6.77 34.36
C GLY A 76 -5.21 -8.08 33.64
N SER A 77 -4.44 -9.01 34.20
CA SER A 77 -4.50 -10.47 34.05
C SER A 77 -5.17 -10.97 32.79
N SER A 78 -4.48 -11.85 32.07
CA SER A 78 -5.05 -12.64 30.98
C SER A 78 -6.45 -13.12 31.37
N VAL A 79 -7.47 -12.46 30.84
CA VAL A 79 -8.83 -12.98 30.91
C VAL A 79 -8.76 -14.29 30.14
N GLN A 80 -8.78 -15.40 30.86
CA GLN A 80 -9.04 -16.70 30.26
C GLN A 80 -10.30 -16.56 29.42
N ASN A 81 -10.13 -16.70 28.12
CA ASN A 81 -11.16 -16.53 27.14
C ASN A 81 -12.15 -17.70 27.32
N THR A 82 -13.01 -17.62 28.33
CA THR A 82 -14.16 -18.52 28.44
C THR A 82 -15.06 -18.20 27.25
N LYS A 83 -15.00 -19.05 26.22
CA LYS A 83 -15.89 -19.01 25.07
C LYS A 83 -17.33 -19.07 25.57
N ARG A 84 -17.89 -17.92 25.94
CA ARG A 84 -19.31 -17.81 26.27
C ARG A 84 -20.05 -17.94 24.95
N GLN A 85 -20.60 -19.12 24.69
CA GLN A 85 -21.51 -19.31 23.57
C GLN A 85 -22.72 -18.39 23.76
N SER A 86 -22.70 -17.26 23.10
CA SER A 86 -23.85 -16.37 23.02
C SER A 86 -24.89 -17.03 22.13
N ARG A 87 -26.17 -17.02 22.51
CA ARG A 87 -27.27 -17.46 21.67
C ARG A 87 -27.34 -16.73 20.32
N ILE A 88 -26.67 -15.58 20.22
CA ILE A 88 -26.63 -14.69 19.06
C ILE A 88 -25.36 -14.93 18.20
N SER A 89 -24.46 -15.85 18.61
CA SER A 89 -23.22 -16.11 17.86
C SER A 89 -23.46 -16.56 16.42
N GLY A 90 -24.54 -17.32 16.18
CA GLY A 90 -24.93 -17.73 14.83
C GLY A 90 -25.34 -16.56 13.93
N LEU A 91 -26.05 -15.56 14.47
CA LEU A 91 -26.44 -14.37 13.72
C LEU A 91 -25.21 -13.52 13.35
N TYR A 92 -24.27 -13.32 14.29
CA TYR A 92 -23.02 -12.58 13.97
C TYR A 92 -22.18 -13.31 12.92
N SER A 93 -22.09 -14.66 13.00
CA SER A 93 -21.40 -15.45 11.98
C SER A 93 -22.07 -15.33 10.62
N LEU A 94 -23.39 -15.38 10.57
CA LEU A 94 -24.16 -15.22 9.33
C LEU A 94 -23.93 -13.82 8.71
N ILE A 95 -24.04 -12.75 9.50
CA ILE A 95 -23.80 -11.39 9.06
C ILE A 95 -22.36 -11.25 8.52
N SER A 96 -21.39 -11.82 9.22
CA SER A 96 -19.98 -11.77 8.79
C SER A 96 -19.75 -12.53 7.48
N ILE A 97 -20.39 -13.69 7.31
CA ILE A 97 -20.29 -14.46 6.06
C ILE A 97 -20.96 -13.72 4.90
N VAL A 98 -22.15 -13.17 5.12
CA VAL A 98 -22.86 -12.37 4.10
C VAL A 98 -22.04 -11.15 3.72
N ALA A 99 -21.51 -10.41 4.70
CA ALA A 99 -20.63 -9.28 4.44
C ALA A 99 -19.39 -9.70 3.62
N PHE A 100 -18.75 -10.81 3.98
CA PHE A 100 -17.60 -11.35 3.23
C PHE A 100 -17.96 -11.73 1.78
N ILE A 101 -19.10 -12.38 1.56
CA ILE A 101 -19.55 -12.75 0.21
C ILE A 101 -19.85 -11.50 -0.61
N VAL A 102 -20.53 -10.49 -0.03
CA VAL A 102 -20.90 -9.27 -0.74
C VAL A 102 -19.67 -8.43 -1.07
N THR A 103 -18.73 -8.29 -0.13
CA THR A 103 -17.58 -7.39 -0.28
C THR A 103 -16.42 -8.00 -1.07
N LEU A 104 -16.23 -9.32 -1.00
CA LEU A 104 -15.13 -10.00 -1.68
C LEU A 104 -15.62 -11.05 -2.68
N GLY A 105 -16.59 -11.87 -2.31
CA GLY A 105 -17.05 -12.98 -3.14
C GLY A 105 -17.66 -12.52 -4.46
N ILE A 106 -18.57 -11.54 -4.42
CA ILE A 106 -19.22 -11.01 -5.63
C ILE A 106 -18.20 -10.30 -6.54
N PRO A 107 -17.37 -9.34 -6.10
CA PRO A 107 -16.39 -8.70 -6.97
C PRO A 107 -15.39 -9.67 -7.59
N ILE A 108 -14.84 -10.61 -6.81
CA ILE A 108 -13.89 -11.60 -7.33
C ILE A 108 -14.60 -12.57 -8.29
N GLY A 109 -15.79 -13.03 -7.94
CA GLY A 109 -16.57 -13.94 -8.79
C GLY A 109 -16.98 -13.29 -10.12
N SER A 110 -17.42 -12.03 -10.09
CA SER A 110 -17.75 -11.29 -11.32
C SER A 110 -16.52 -11.02 -12.17
N SER A 111 -15.39 -10.64 -11.58
CA SER A 111 -14.14 -10.46 -12.31
C SER A 111 -13.66 -11.76 -12.96
N LEU A 112 -13.75 -12.88 -12.24
CA LEU A 112 -13.44 -14.20 -12.77
C LEU A 112 -14.38 -14.59 -13.93
N GLN A 113 -15.68 -14.34 -13.78
CA GLN A 113 -16.65 -14.59 -14.84
C GLN A 113 -16.34 -13.79 -16.09
N VAL A 114 -16.10 -12.48 -15.95
CA VAL A 114 -15.79 -11.58 -17.08
C VAL A 114 -14.48 -11.99 -17.76
N SER A 115 -13.45 -12.34 -17.00
CA SER A 115 -12.15 -12.76 -17.55
C SER A 115 -12.18 -14.09 -18.32
N LEU A 116 -13.19 -14.91 -18.05
CA LEU A 116 -13.41 -16.20 -18.73
C LEU A 116 -14.45 -16.11 -19.85
N SER A 117 -15.10 -14.97 -20.07
CA SER A 117 -16.14 -14.81 -21.09
C SER A 117 -15.56 -14.23 -22.37
N GLU A 118 -15.78 -14.88 -23.53
CA GLU A 118 -15.37 -14.36 -24.85
C GLU A 118 -16.11 -13.07 -25.18
N ARG A 119 -17.43 -13.04 -24.89
CA ARG A 119 -18.30 -11.86 -25.11
C ARG A 119 -19.21 -11.67 -23.91
N LEU A 120 -19.18 -10.45 -23.36
CA LEU A 120 -20.03 -10.11 -22.21
C LEU A 120 -21.53 -10.18 -22.53
N ALA A 121 -21.91 -9.86 -23.77
CA ALA A 121 -23.30 -9.84 -24.23
C ALA A 121 -23.97 -11.23 -24.21
N ASP A 122 -23.19 -12.30 -24.39
CA ASP A 122 -23.69 -13.67 -24.49
C ASP A 122 -23.90 -14.33 -23.10
N GLY A 123 -23.60 -13.59 -22.04
CA GLY A 123 -23.76 -14.03 -20.65
C GLY A 123 -22.84 -15.19 -20.29
N PHE A 124 -23.12 -15.82 -19.13
CA PHE A 124 -22.33 -16.96 -18.64
C PHE A 124 -22.87 -18.27 -19.19
N THR A 125 -22.36 -18.70 -20.32
CA THR A 125 -22.68 -19.99 -20.97
C THR A 125 -21.40 -20.78 -21.21
N ILE A 126 -21.49 -22.12 -21.25
CA ILE A 126 -20.31 -22.98 -21.46
C ILE A 126 -19.67 -22.70 -22.84
N SER A 127 -20.48 -22.36 -23.84
CA SER A 127 -20.01 -22.02 -25.19
C SER A 127 -19.29 -20.68 -25.27
N ASN A 128 -19.45 -19.82 -24.27
CA ASN A 128 -18.83 -18.51 -24.18
C ASN A 128 -17.57 -18.48 -23.28
N LEU A 129 -17.16 -19.64 -22.76
CA LEU A 129 -15.97 -19.74 -21.91
C LEU A 129 -14.70 -19.76 -22.77
N THR A 130 -13.74 -18.90 -22.41
CA THR A 130 -12.44 -18.79 -23.07
C THR A 130 -11.30 -18.56 -22.07
N LEU A 131 -10.09 -18.98 -22.44
CA LEU A 131 -8.84 -18.62 -21.75
C LEU A 131 -8.01 -17.63 -22.59
N ALA A 132 -8.51 -17.18 -23.73
CA ALA A 132 -7.77 -16.35 -24.68
C ALA A 132 -7.25 -15.04 -24.03
N HIS A 133 -8.02 -14.43 -23.13
CA HIS A 133 -7.60 -13.23 -22.40
C HIS A 133 -6.37 -13.48 -21.51
N TYR A 134 -6.28 -14.67 -20.90
CA TYR A 134 -5.13 -15.06 -20.08
C TYR A 134 -3.90 -15.39 -20.97
N GLU A 135 -4.10 -16.07 -22.09
CA GLU A 135 -3.04 -16.37 -23.05
C GLU A 135 -2.45 -15.07 -23.58
N GLN A 136 -3.28 -14.14 -24.03
CA GLN A 136 -2.87 -12.83 -24.50
C GLN A 136 -2.15 -12.01 -23.39
N ALA A 137 -2.65 -12.04 -22.14
CA ALA A 137 -2.06 -11.33 -21.01
C ALA A 137 -0.66 -11.85 -20.64
N LEU A 138 -0.43 -13.15 -20.78
CA LEU A 138 0.83 -13.82 -20.46
C LEU A 138 1.79 -13.95 -21.66
N GLU A 139 1.37 -13.50 -22.84
CA GLU A 139 2.23 -13.49 -24.02
C GLU A 139 3.45 -12.58 -23.80
N MET A 140 4.64 -13.07 -24.20
CA MET A 140 5.87 -12.29 -24.08
C MET A 140 5.78 -11.02 -24.92
N GLY A 141 5.95 -9.86 -24.30
CA GLY A 141 5.88 -8.57 -24.95
C GLY A 141 4.49 -7.91 -24.91
N SER A 142 3.47 -8.58 -24.35
CA SER A 142 2.20 -7.93 -24.05
C SER A 142 2.38 -6.78 -23.04
N ASN A 143 1.47 -5.80 -23.10
CA ASN A 143 1.50 -4.67 -22.16
C ASN A 143 1.34 -5.15 -20.72
N LEU A 144 0.43 -6.09 -20.47
CA LEU A 144 0.22 -6.65 -19.14
C LEU A 144 1.45 -7.40 -18.61
N MET A 145 2.15 -8.19 -19.44
CA MET A 145 3.38 -8.87 -19.03
C MET A 145 4.49 -7.87 -18.70
N ASN A 146 4.65 -6.82 -19.48
CA ASN A 146 5.58 -5.72 -19.19
C ASN A 146 5.18 -5.01 -17.89
N GLY A 147 3.89 -4.74 -17.69
CA GLY A 147 3.33 -4.19 -16.46
C GLY A 147 3.62 -5.05 -15.23
N ILE A 148 3.45 -6.37 -15.33
CA ILE A 148 3.82 -7.34 -14.28
C ILE A 148 5.30 -7.20 -13.91
N ARG A 149 6.18 -7.25 -14.91
CA ARG A 149 7.62 -7.13 -14.69
C ARG A 149 7.98 -5.82 -14.00
N ASN A 150 7.46 -4.70 -14.49
CA ASN A 150 7.74 -3.37 -13.95
C ASN A 150 7.22 -3.24 -12.51
N SER A 151 5.97 -3.69 -12.25
CA SER A 151 5.39 -3.67 -10.91
C SER A 151 6.20 -4.50 -9.92
N VAL A 152 6.63 -5.71 -10.28
CA VAL A 152 7.44 -6.57 -9.40
C VAL A 152 8.78 -5.93 -9.09
N ILE A 153 9.47 -5.36 -10.08
CA ILE A 153 10.76 -4.69 -9.87
C ILE A 153 10.60 -3.52 -8.91
N ILE A 154 9.65 -2.61 -9.17
CA ILE A 154 9.41 -1.44 -8.31
C ILE A 154 9.01 -1.90 -6.90
N ALA A 155 8.05 -2.82 -6.77
CA ALA A 155 7.55 -3.27 -5.48
C ALA A 155 8.64 -3.94 -4.62
N VAL A 156 9.52 -4.75 -5.21
CA VAL A 156 10.64 -5.37 -4.48
C VAL A 156 11.63 -4.32 -3.99
N VAL A 157 12.00 -3.36 -4.83
CA VAL A 157 12.93 -2.28 -4.46
C VAL A 157 12.31 -1.39 -3.36
N VAL A 158 11.05 -0.99 -3.53
CA VAL A 158 10.32 -0.21 -2.52
C VAL A 158 10.23 -0.99 -1.21
N ALA A 159 9.85 -2.27 -1.24
CA ALA A 159 9.71 -3.09 -0.04
C ALA A 159 11.05 -3.25 0.71
N LEU A 160 12.15 -3.45 0.01
CA LEU A 160 13.49 -3.54 0.60
C LEU A 160 13.90 -2.22 1.28
N LEU A 161 13.80 -1.12 0.55
CA LEU A 161 14.19 0.20 1.07
C LEU A 161 13.31 0.64 2.24
N THR A 162 11.98 0.50 2.09
CA THR A 162 11.01 0.90 3.11
C THR A 162 11.16 0.07 4.39
N THR A 163 11.36 -1.25 4.25
CA THR A 163 11.54 -2.13 5.40
C THR A 163 12.83 -1.80 6.15
N LEU A 164 13.92 -1.53 5.44
CA LEU A 164 15.18 -1.14 6.05
C LEU A 164 15.08 0.22 6.75
N LEU A 165 14.58 1.24 6.05
CA LEU A 165 14.38 2.59 6.61
C LEU A 165 13.41 2.56 7.81
N GLY A 166 12.31 1.83 7.68
CA GLY A 166 11.33 1.64 8.74
C GLY A 166 11.94 0.99 9.99
N LEU A 167 12.81 -0.02 9.81
CA LEU A 167 13.51 -0.66 10.92
C LEU A 167 14.48 0.31 11.62
N MET A 168 15.22 1.08 10.85
CA MET A 168 16.14 2.09 11.41
C MET A 168 15.37 3.15 12.21
N MET A 169 14.25 3.65 11.67
CA MET A 169 13.39 4.61 12.37
C MET A 169 12.78 3.99 13.62
N ALA A 170 12.23 2.78 13.54
CA ALA A 170 11.59 2.10 14.66
C ALA A 170 12.59 1.81 15.79
N ILE A 171 13.82 1.37 15.48
CA ILE A 171 14.89 1.18 16.48
C ILE A 171 15.28 2.51 17.13
N SER A 172 15.44 3.58 16.33
CA SER A 172 15.76 4.91 16.83
C SER A 172 14.70 5.39 17.82
N MET A 173 13.43 5.32 17.45
CA MET A 173 12.33 5.79 18.26
C MET A 173 12.09 4.95 19.53
N THR A 174 12.42 3.64 19.49
CA THR A 174 12.18 2.75 20.63
C THR A 174 13.35 2.70 21.61
N PHE A 175 14.60 2.72 21.14
CA PHE A 175 15.77 2.44 21.97
C PHE A 175 16.80 3.57 22.04
N THR A 176 16.51 4.75 21.48
CA THR A 176 17.43 5.87 21.56
C THR A 176 16.72 7.16 22.00
N ASN A 177 17.46 8.03 22.69
CA ASN A 177 17.01 9.37 23.05
C ASN A 177 17.44 10.40 21.99
N PHE A 178 17.32 10.05 20.70
CA PHE A 178 17.66 10.94 19.61
C PHE A 178 16.71 12.14 19.58
N ALA A 179 17.25 13.37 19.54
CA ALA A 179 16.44 14.58 19.52
C ALA A 179 15.45 14.66 18.35
N GLY A 180 15.77 13.98 17.23
CA GLY A 180 14.93 13.90 16.03
C GLY A 180 13.80 12.87 16.11
N ASN A 181 13.68 12.07 17.18
CA ASN A 181 12.66 11.02 17.26
C ASN A 181 11.22 11.56 17.13
N LYS A 182 10.96 12.77 17.66
CA LYS A 182 9.66 13.45 17.48
C LYS A 182 9.36 13.77 16.01
N LEU A 183 10.39 14.18 15.27
CA LEU A 183 10.26 14.46 13.83
C LEU A 183 10.05 13.16 13.03
N LEU A 184 10.75 12.10 13.38
CA LEU A 184 10.57 10.78 12.77
C LEU A 184 9.16 10.23 13.01
N ASP A 185 8.63 10.35 14.22
CA ASP A 185 7.25 9.92 14.54
C ASP A 185 6.22 10.79 13.82
N LEU A 186 6.45 12.09 13.76
CA LEU A 186 5.60 13.01 12.99
C LEU A 186 5.62 12.65 11.50
N ALA A 187 6.80 12.44 10.90
CA ALA A 187 6.92 12.05 9.49
C ALA A 187 6.19 10.73 9.21
N GLY A 188 6.39 9.71 10.05
CA GLY A 188 5.70 8.43 9.93
C GLY A 188 4.19 8.51 10.17
N THR A 189 3.69 9.51 10.90
CA THR A 189 2.26 9.69 11.15
C THR A 189 1.60 10.55 10.06
N VAL A 190 2.24 11.64 9.67
CA VAL A 190 1.72 12.57 8.64
C VAL A 190 1.64 11.87 7.27
N SER A 191 2.62 11.02 6.96
CA SER A 191 2.61 10.27 5.70
C SER A 191 1.41 9.32 5.56
N LEU A 192 0.85 8.78 6.66
CA LEU A 192 -0.41 8.04 6.64
C LEU A 192 -1.62 8.91 6.26
N ALA A 193 -1.49 10.20 6.49
CA ALA A 193 -2.55 11.17 6.30
C ALA A 193 -2.61 11.74 4.89
N VAL A 194 -1.50 11.64 4.14
CA VAL A 194 -1.42 12.22 2.80
C VAL A 194 -1.89 11.19 1.78
N PRO A 195 -3.00 11.45 1.05
CA PRO A 195 -3.44 10.57 -0.03
C PRO A 195 -2.35 10.38 -1.09
N GLY A 196 -2.23 9.14 -1.62
CA GLY A 196 -1.18 8.81 -2.60
C GLY A 196 -1.20 9.71 -3.84
N ILE A 197 -2.39 10.10 -4.32
CA ILE A 197 -2.52 10.99 -5.47
C ILE A 197 -1.97 12.40 -5.18
N VAL A 198 -2.16 12.91 -3.96
CA VAL A 198 -1.63 14.21 -3.54
C VAL A 198 -0.11 14.16 -3.40
N LEU A 199 0.40 13.06 -2.83
CA LEU A 199 1.83 12.82 -2.74
C LEU A 199 2.46 12.85 -4.13
N ALA A 200 1.86 12.17 -5.11
CA ALA A 200 2.34 12.12 -6.49
C ALA A 200 2.36 13.50 -7.14
N VAL A 201 1.29 14.30 -6.97
CA VAL A 201 1.27 15.70 -7.44
C VAL A 201 2.38 16.53 -6.79
N GLY A 202 2.59 16.37 -5.49
CA GLY A 202 3.68 17.03 -4.77
C GLY A 202 5.05 16.67 -5.36
N TYR A 203 5.27 15.40 -5.71
CA TYR A 203 6.50 14.95 -6.39
C TYR A 203 6.66 15.61 -7.77
N ILE A 204 5.59 15.72 -8.56
CA ILE A 204 5.63 16.42 -9.85
C ILE A 204 6.10 17.87 -9.67
N PHE A 205 5.51 18.58 -8.71
CA PHE A 205 5.89 19.99 -8.48
C PHE A 205 7.31 20.16 -7.95
N VAL A 206 7.76 19.30 -7.06
CA VAL A 206 9.12 19.40 -6.49
C VAL A 206 10.18 19.06 -7.53
N TRP A 207 10.01 17.90 -8.22
CA TRP A 207 11.06 17.40 -9.12
C TRP A 207 11.09 18.07 -10.49
N ASN A 208 10.11 18.95 -10.80
CA ASN A 208 10.14 19.83 -11.98
C ASN A 208 10.67 21.25 -11.65
N GLN A 209 11.23 21.49 -10.47
CA GLN A 209 11.80 22.80 -10.14
C GLN A 209 13.07 23.07 -10.95
N PRO A 210 13.21 24.28 -11.56
CA PRO A 210 14.40 24.63 -12.34
C PRO A 210 15.71 24.50 -11.56
N ALA A 211 15.67 24.73 -10.25
CA ALA A 211 16.83 24.60 -9.37
C ALA A 211 17.39 23.17 -9.32
N LEU A 212 16.55 22.15 -9.43
CA LEU A 212 16.99 20.74 -9.45
C LEU A 212 17.62 20.38 -10.80
N ASN A 213 17.11 20.93 -11.89
CA ASN A 213 17.68 20.70 -13.22
C ASN A 213 19.12 21.27 -13.32
N THR A 214 19.42 22.38 -12.64
CA THR A 214 20.77 22.97 -12.65
C THR A 214 21.83 22.07 -12.00
N ILE A 215 21.43 21.18 -11.09
CA ILE A 215 22.32 20.22 -10.39
C ILE A 215 22.21 18.80 -10.95
N ASN A 216 21.59 18.60 -12.12
CA ASN A 216 21.31 17.31 -12.75
C ASN A 216 20.54 16.33 -11.84
N LEU A 217 19.65 16.83 -11.01
CA LEU A 217 18.81 16.06 -10.11
C LEU A 217 17.35 16.04 -10.59
N ASP A 218 17.15 15.95 -11.90
CA ASP A 218 15.84 15.80 -12.52
C ASP A 218 15.45 14.34 -12.50
N LEU A 219 14.59 13.97 -11.55
CA LEU A 219 14.08 12.59 -11.43
C LEU A 219 12.69 12.42 -12.07
N TYR A 220 12.06 13.50 -12.53
CA TYR A 220 10.76 13.41 -13.19
C TYR A 220 10.89 12.62 -14.50
N GLY A 221 9.94 11.71 -14.75
CA GLY A 221 9.99 10.82 -15.90
C GLY A 221 11.00 9.66 -15.76
N THR A 222 11.45 9.36 -14.55
CA THR A 222 12.32 8.21 -14.29
C THR A 222 11.64 7.21 -13.33
N PRO A 223 11.95 5.89 -13.44
CA PRO A 223 11.44 4.89 -12.49
C PRO A 223 11.90 5.13 -11.03
N VAL A 224 12.97 5.90 -10.83
CA VAL A 224 13.51 6.24 -9.50
C VAL A 224 12.48 7.05 -8.71
N LEU A 225 11.74 7.93 -9.38
CA LEU A 225 10.72 8.74 -8.73
C LEU A 225 9.54 7.90 -8.24
N LEU A 226 9.17 6.83 -8.98
CA LEU A 226 8.20 5.83 -8.52
C LEU A 226 8.66 5.15 -7.23
N VAL A 227 9.94 4.78 -7.17
CA VAL A 227 10.51 4.16 -5.95
C VAL A 227 10.42 5.13 -4.78
N PHE A 228 10.78 6.40 -4.94
CA PHE A 228 10.70 7.39 -3.86
C PHE A 228 9.27 7.62 -3.39
N SER A 229 8.33 7.74 -4.32
CA SER A 229 6.91 7.87 -4.00
C SER A 229 6.40 6.64 -3.24
N GLY A 230 6.71 5.43 -3.72
CA GLY A 230 6.32 4.18 -3.09
C GLY A 230 6.91 4.03 -1.68
N VAL A 231 8.19 4.39 -1.49
CA VAL A 231 8.83 4.40 -0.16
C VAL A 231 8.11 5.38 0.77
N ALA A 232 7.85 6.60 0.33
CA ALA A 232 7.19 7.60 1.14
C ALA A 232 5.75 7.18 1.54
N ALA A 233 5.00 6.59 0.61
CA ALA A 233 3.65 6.10 0.86
C ALA A 233 3.60 4.90 1.82
N ALA A 234 4.55 3.95 1.69
CA ALA A 234 4.53 2.71 2.46
C ALA A 234 5.34 2.76 3.77
N LEU A 235 6.18 3.79 3.97
CA LEU A 235 7.04 3.93 5.15
C LEU A 235 6.27 3.83 6.48
N PRO A 236 5.10 4.46 6.65
CA PRO A 236 4.32 4.36 7.88
C PRO A 236 3.92 2.93 8.22
N ILE A 237 3.57 2.13 7.22
CA ILE A 237 3.17 0.72 7.39
C ILE A 237 4.34 -0.07 7.99
N ALA A 238 5.52 0.07 7.39
CA ALA A 238 6.72 -0.62 7.86
C ALA A 238 7.13 -0.17 9.27
N VAL A 239 7.14 1.14 9.54
CA VAL A 239 7.50 1.69 10.85
C VAL A 239 6.55 1.18 11.93
N ARG A 240 5.23 1.25 11.73
CA ARG A 240 4.24 0.84 12.74
C ARG A 240 4.27 -0.66 13.04
N LEU A 241 4.41 -1.50 12.02
CA LEU A 241 4.53 -2.95 12.21
C LEU A 241 5.79 -3.32 13.01
N GLN A 242 6.91 -2.67 12.71
CA GLN A 242 8.19 -2.95 13.37
C GLN A 242 8.26 -2.35 14.79
N MET A 243 7.72 -1.14 14.99
CA MET A 243 7.60 -0.55 16.34
C MET A 243 6.73 -1.40 17.27
N GLY A 244 5.61 -1.95 16.77
CA GLY A 244 4.76 -2.84 17.53
C GLY A 244 5.49 -4.10 18.04
N ALA A 245 6.43 -4.63 17.26
CA ALA A 245 7.26 -5.75 17.66
C ALA A 245 8.40 -5.33 18.59
N LEU A 246 9.07 -4.21 18.32
CA LEU A 246 10.15 -3.69 19.16
C LEU A 246 9.64 -3.29 20.56
N GLY A 247 8.42 -2.76 20.65
CA GLY A 247 7.78 -2.43 21.92
C GLY A 247 7.48 -3.64 22.84
N GLN A 248 7.54 -4.87 22.30
CA GLN A 248 7.42 -6.10 23.09
C GLN A 248 8.77 -6.62 23.60
N VAL A 249 9.87 -6.05 23.14
CA VAL A 249 11.22 -6.42 23.59
C VAL A 249 11.51 -5.68 24.91
N SER A 250 11.84 -6.44 25.96
CA SER A 250 12.17 -5.86 27.26
C SER A 250 13.39 -4.95 27.18
N GLU A 251 13.28 -3.72 27.67
CA GLU A 251 14.40 -2.78 27.80
C GLU A 251 15.55 -3.36 28.60
N ASN A 252 15.25 -4.19 29.61
CA ASN A 252 16.26 -4.86 30.43
C ASN A 252 17.19 -5.75 29.62
N LEU A 253 16.69 -6.41 28.57
CA LEU A 253 17.49 -7.24 27.69
C LEU A 253 18.52 -6.41 26.92
N VAL A 254 18.09 -5.26 26.39
CA VAL A 254 18.95 -4.34 25.64
C VAL A 254 19.97 -3.66 26.55
N THR A 255 19.56 -3.31 27.77
CA THR A 255 20.42 -2.70 28.79
C THR A 255 21.45 -3.69 29.29
N ALA A 256 21.07 -4.93 29.61
CA ALA A 256 22.01 -5.99 30.04
C ALA A 256 23.08 -6.23 28.97
N ALA A 257 22.71 -6.29 27.70
CA ALA A 257 23.65 -6.41 26.60
C ALA A 257 24.59 -5.19 26.47
N SER A 258 24.14 -4.00 26.89
CA SER A 258 25.00 -2.81 26.88
C SER A 258 26.04 -2.83 27.99
N VAL A 259 25.67 -3.33 29.17
CA VAL A 259 26.58 -3.47 30.33
C VAL A 259 27.69 -4.47 30.07
N THR A 260 27.44 -5.51 29.26
CA THR A 260 28.48 -6.49 28.87
C THR A 260 29.44 -5.96 27.79
N GLY A 261 29.38 -4.67 27.42
CA GLY A 261 30.30 -4.04 26.45
C GLY A 261 29.99 -4.37 24.99
N VAL A 262 28.85 -5.00 24.70
CA VAL A 262 28.46 -5.31 23.30
C VAL A 262 28.06 -4.02 22.57
N GLY A 263 28.80 -3.70 21.50
CA GLY A 263 28.55 -2.51 20.69
C GLY A 263 27.15 -2.49 20.04
N PHE A 264 26.67 -1.28 19.73
CA PHE A 264 25.29 -1.03 19.22
C PHE A 264 24.92 -1.91 18.03
N PHE A 265 25.75 -1.94 16.96
CA PHE A 265 25.46 -2.75 15.77
C PHE A 265 25.44 -4.26 16.04
N ARG A 266 26.28 -4.72 16.96
CA ARG A 266 26.29 -6.14 17.35
C ARG A 266 25.03 -6.48 18.14
N ARG A 267 24.51 -5.59 18.99
CA ARG A 267 23.23 -5.76 19.67
C ARG A 267 22.06 -5.84 18.70
N ILE A 268 22.02 -4.94 17.69
CA ILE A 268 20.98 -4.99 16.65
C ILE A 268 21.01 -6.35 15.93
N ARG A 269 22.18 -6.76 15.45
CA ARG A 269 22.30 -7.96 14.63
C ARG A 269 22.10 -9.27 15.40
N SER A 270 22.58 -9.37 16.65
CA SER A 270 22.60 -10.62 17.40
C SER A 270 21.43 -10.76 18.38
N ILE A 271 20.76 -9.67 18.75
CA ILE A 271 19.68 -9.69 19.75
C ILE A 271 18.38 -9.18 19.13
N LEU A 272 18.36 -7.93 18.66
CA LEU A 272 17.12 -7.31 18.18
C LEU A 272 16.60 -7.97 16.90
N LEU A 273 17.45 -8.08 15.88
CA LEU A 273 17.04 -8.59 14.57
C LEU A 273 16.50 -10.04 14.61
N PRO A 274 17.05 -10.99 15.39
CA PRO A 274 16.42 -12.31 15.57
C PRO A 274 15.07 -12.26 16.26
N LEU A 275 14.89 -11.39 17.26
CA LEU A 275 13.64 -11.27 17.99
C LEU A 275 12.52 -10.63 17.17
N VAL A 276 12.82 -9.57 16.42
CA VAL A 276 11.84 -8.84 15.61
C VAL A 276 11.80 -9.29 14.16
N GLY A 277 12.61 -10.27 13.79
CA GLY A 277 12.70 -10.80 12.42
C GLY A 277 11.35 -11.16 11.80
N PRO A 278 10.42 -11.84 12.51
CA PRO A 278 9.08 -12.10 12.01
C PRO A 278 8.32 -10.83 11.61
N ALA A 279 8.45 -9.77 12.40
CA ALA A 279 7.79 -8.49 12.11
C ALA A 279 8.43 -7.77 10.92
N VAL A 280 9.77 -7.87 10.79
CA VAL A 280 10.49 -7.31 9.62
C VAL A 280 10.02 -7.99 8.33
N ILE A 281 9.85 -9.32 8.34
CA ILE A 281 9.33 -10.07 7.18
C ILE A 281 7.88 -9.71 6.91
N SER A 282 7.07 -9.56 7.95
CA SER A 282 5.68 -9.17 7.80
C SER A 282 5.55 -7.74 7.25
N ALA A 283 6.42 -6.82 7.69
CA ALA A 283 6.50 -5.47 7.15
C ALA A 283 6.91 -5.49 5.67
N PHE A 284 7.94 -6.26 5.31
CA PHE A 284 8.34 -6.44 3.92
C PHE A 284 7.21 -6.97 3.06
N ALA A 285 6.51 -8.02 3.50
CA ALA A 285 5.40 -8.61 2.76
C ALA A 285 4.22 -7.63 2.61
N ALA A 286 3.90 -6.85 3.64
CA ALA A 286 2.83 -5.85 3.61
C ALA A 286 3.17 -4.71 2.63
N VAL A 287 4.40 -4.19 2.69
CA VAL A 287 4.87 -3.15 1.77
C VAL A 287 4.93 -3.66 0.33
N LEU A 288 5.41 -4.89 0.13
CA LEU A 288 5.44 -5.52 -1.19
C LEU A 288 4.05 -5.58 -1.81
N ALA A 289 3.06 -6.06 -1.04
CA ALA A 289 1.67 -6.13 -1.48
C ALA A 289 1.09 -4.74 -1.81
N ALA A 290 1.30 -3.75 -0.95
CA ALA A 290 0.84 -2.39 -1.17
C ALA A 290 1.47 -1.76 -2.42
N SER A 291 2.77 -1.99 -2.65
CA SER A 291 3.51 -1.38 -3.77
C SER A 291 3.19 -2.01 -5.13
N VAL A 292 2.84 -3.31 -5.20
CA VAL A 292 2.40 -3.95 -6.46
C VAL A 292 1.13 -3.30 -6.98
N PHE A 293 0.25 -2.85 -6.09
CA PHE A 293 -1.06 -2.25 -6.41
C PHE A 293 -1.10 -0.73 -6.28
N ASP A 294 0.06 -0.06 -6.19
CA ASP A 294 0.08 1.41 -6.17
C ASP A 294 -0.33 1.96 -7.54
N LEU A 295 -1.62 2.23 -7.68
CA LEU A 295 -2.18 2.85 -8.88
C LEU A 295 -1.98 4.37 -8.86
N ALA A 296 -2.16 5.02 -7.70
CA ALA A 296 -2.14 6.48 -7.59
C ALA A 296 -0.76 7.08 -7.94
N GLY A 297 0.30 6.53 -7.33
CA GLY A 297 1.67 6.94 -7.63
C GLY A 297 2.07 6.60 -9.06
N ALA A 298 1.73 5.39 -9.50
CA ALA A 298 2.11 4.92 -10.83
C ALA A 298 1.44 5.71 -11.96
N THR A 299 0.13 5.96 -11.90
CA THR A 299 -0.57 6.72 -12.94
C THR A 299 -0.03 8.13 -13.12
N MET A 300 0.46 8.75 -12.03
CA MET A 300 0.94 10.13 -12.05
C MET A 300 2.43 10.25 -12.39
N LEU A 301 3.26 9.30 -11.95
CA LEU A 301 4.72 9.39 -11.97
C LEU A 301 5.41 8.41 -12.90
N ALA A 302 4.70 7.41 -13.45
CA ALA A 302 5.30 6.47 -14.37
C ALA A 302 5.88 7.19 -15.60
N PRO A 303 7.14 6.91 -15.94
CA PRO A 303 7.71 7.45 -17.17
C PRO A 303 7.08 6.82 -18.39
N PRO A 304 7.12 7.48 -19.56
CA PRO A 304 6.65 6.89 -20.81
C PRO A 304 7.28 5.51 -21.04
N SER A 305 6.48 4.54 -21.47
CA SER A 305 6.89 3.15 -21.74
C SER A 305 7.32 2.34 -20.50
N PHE A 306 7.00 2.79 -19.30
CA PHE A 306 7.27 2.05 -18.06
C PHE A 306 5.98 1.93 -17.23
N ASP A 307 4.91 1.51 -17.86
CA ASP A 307 3.65 1.33 -17.16
C ASP A 307 3.72 0.14 -16.21
N THR A 308 3.04 0.28 -15.08
CA THR A 308 2.90 -0.77 -14.07
C THR A 308 1.62 -1.55 -14.31
N LEU A 309 1.52 -2.75 -13.74
CA LEU A 309 0.37 -3.61 -13.92
C LEU A 309 -0.98 -2.95 -13.59
N PRO A 310 -1.15 -2.19 -12.47
CA PRO A 310 -2.41 -1.51 -12.20
C PRO A 310 -2.76 -0.43 -13.24
N VAL A 311 -1.77 0.25 -13.78
CA VAL A 311 -1.95 1.28 -14.83
C VAL A 311 -2.43 0.64 -16.13
N GLU A 312 -1.82 -0.47 -16.54
CA GLU A 312 -2.23 -1.21 -17.73
C GLU A 312 -3.65 -1.78 -17.60
N ILE A 313 -3.98 -2.35 -16.43
CA ILE A 313 -5.34 -2.84 -16.17
C ILE A 313 -6.37 -1.70 -16.29
N LEU A 314 -6.07 -0.53 -15.73
CA LEU A 314 -6.95 0.64 -15.84
C LEU A 314 -7.08 1.11 -17.29
N ALA A 315 -5.96 1.17 -18.02
CA ALA A 315 -5.96 1.58 -19.42
C ALA A 315 -6.79 0.65 -20.31
N GLU A 316 -6.70 -0.67 -20.12
CA GLU A 316 -7.51 -1.64 -20.86
C GLU A 316 -8.98 -1.57 -20.46
N TYR A 317 -9.27 -1.34 -19.18
CA TYR A 317 -10.63 -1.10 -18.71
C TYR A 317 -11.25 0.17 -19.35
N GLU A 318 -10.49 1.27 -19.46
CA GLU A 318 -10.93 2.51 -20.10
C GLU A 318 -11.16 2.36 -21.61
N LYS A 319 -10.41 1.46 -22.28
CA LYS A 319 -10.62 1.10 -23.69
C LYS A 319 -11.87 0.24 -23.90
N GLY A 320 -12.47 -0.31 -22.85
CA GLY A 320 -13.64 -1.17 -22.88
C GLY A 320 -13.29 -2.67 -23.08
N ASP A 321 -12.02 -3.05 -23.04
CA ASP A 321 -11.60 -4.46 -23.06
C ASP A 321 -11.66 -5.06 -21.63
N TYR A 322 -12.87 -5.27 -21.17
CA TYR A 322 -13.13 -5.76 -19.81
C TYR A 322 -12.64 -7.18 -19.58
N GLY A 323 -12.66 -8.04 -20.62
CA GLY A 323 -12.16 -9.42 -20.53
C GLY A 323 -10.67 -9.46 -20.23
N TYR A 324 -9.90 -8.72 -21.01
CA TYR A 324 -8.45 -8.63 -20.85
C TYR A 324 -8.04 -7.89 -19.58
N ALA A 325 -8.71 -6.78 -19.24
CA ALA A 325 -8.47 -6.04 -18.00
C ALA A 325 -8.73 -6.89 -16.75
N THR A 326 -9.85 -7.64 -16.70
CA THR A 326 -10.16 -8.50 -15.57
C THR A 326 -9.26 -9.74 -15.49
N ALA A 327 -8.82 -10.30 -16.64
CA ALA A 327 -7.79 -11.34 -16.64
C ALA A 327 -6.47 -10.81 -16.03
N GLY A 328 -6.05 -9.60 -16.37
CA GLY A 328 -4.92 -8.92 -15.73
C GLY A 328 -5.11 -8.74 -14.23
N ALA A 329 -6.30 -8.36 -13.78
CA ALA A 329 -6.63 -8.23 -12.36
C ALA A 329 -6.57 -9.59 -11.61
N MET A 330 -7.07 -10.67 -12.23
CA MET A 330 -6.98 -12.01 -11.64
C MET A 330 -5.53 -12.51 -11.57
N ILE A 331 -4.74 -12.29 -12.62
CA ILE A 331 -3.30 -12.60 -12.62
C ILE A 331 -2.59 -11.83 -11.53
N SER A 332 -2.88 -10.54 -11.36
CA SER A 332 -2.25 -9.71 -10.32
C SER A 332 -2.59 -10.18 -8.91
N MET A 333 -3.83 -10.62 -8.67
CA MET A 333 -4.24 -11.20 -7.39
C MET A 333 -3.45 -12.48 -7.07
N VAL A 334 -3.32 -13.39 -8.04
CA VAL A 334 -2.54 -14.64 -7.88
C VAL A 334 -1.06 -14.31 -7.67
N LEU A 335 -0.51 -13.40 -8.46
CA LEU A 335 0.87 -12.95 -8.34
C LEU A 335 1.15 -12.40 -6.93
N MET A 336 0.28 -11.56 -6.40
CA MET A 336 0.42 -11.00 -5.05
C MET A 336 0.42 -12.10 -3.99
N ILE A 337 -0.51 -13.05 -4.06
CA ILE A 337 -0.55 -14.19 -3.12
C ILE A 337 0.77 -14.97 -3.17
N ILE A 338 1.30 -15.24 -4.36
CA ILE A 338 2.57 -15.95 -4.54
C ILE A 338 3.73 -15.14 -3.94
N LEU A 339 3.83 -13.85 -4.23
CA LEU A 339 4.91 -12.99 -3.73
C LEU A 339 4.90 -12.89 -2.20
N VAL A 340 3.72 -12.69 -1.61
CA VAL A 340 3.56 -12.62 -0.15
C VAL A 340 3.88 -13.97 0.49
N ALA A 341 3.35 -15.06 -0.03
CA ALA A 341 3.64 -16.41 0.49
C ALA A 341 5.14 -16.73 0.38
N PHE A 342 5.76 -16.43 -0.76
CA PHE A 342 7.19 -16.63 -0.98
C PHE A 342 8.03 -15.83 0.03
N SER A 343 7.72 -14.54 0.23
CA SER A 343 8.43 -13.69 1.18
C SER A 343 8.35 -14.23 2.61
N GLN A 344 7.18 -14.74 3.02
CA GLN A 344 6.97 -15.34 4.34
C GLN A 344 7.74 -16.67 4.49
N ILE A 345 7.74 -17.51 3.47
CA ILE A 345 8.43 -18.81 3.50
C ILE A 345 9.96 -18.60 3.57
N VAL A 346 10.49 -17.76 2.69
CA VAL A 346 11.93 -17.43 2.65
C VAL A 346 12.36 -16.80 3.97
N GLY A 347 11.61 -15.84 4.46
CA GLY A 347 11.91 -15.20 5.72
C GLY A 347 11.94 -16.15 6.92
N LYS A 348 10.95 -17.05 7.03
CA LYS A 348 10.93 -18.09 8.08
C LYS A 348 12.12 -19.04 7.99
N ARG A 349 12.56 -19.40 6.78
CA ARG A 349 13.76 -20.25 6.59
C ARG A 349 15.04 -19.54 7.03
N LEU A 350 15.22 -18.29 6.65
CA LEU A 350 16.39 -17.49 7.04
C LEU A 350 16.52 -17.30 8.56
N MET A 351 15.39 -17.24 9.28
CA MET A 351 15.39 -17.14 10.74
C MET A 351 15.61 -18.47 11.46
N ARG A 352 15.20 -19.61 10.87
CA ARG A 352 15.40 -20.95 11.46
C ARG A 352 16.84 -21.45 11.39
N GLN A 353 17.68 -20.88 10.53
CA GLN A 353 19.08 -21.29 10.34
C GLN A 353 20.04 -20.59 11.32
N LYS A 354 19.55 -19.79 12.25
CA LYS A 354 20.29 -19.16 13.34
C LYS A 354 19.81 -19.64 14.70
#